data_1632fd0b513591f5e594afb7e78ec54f
#
_entry.id   1632fd0b513591f5e594afb7e78ec54f
#
_cell.length_a   1.000
_cell.length_b   1.000
_cell.length_c   1.000
_cell.angle_alpha   90.00
_cell.angle_beta   90.00
_cell.angle_gamma   90.00
#
_symmetry.space_group_name_H-M   'P 1'
#
loop_
_entity.id
_entity.type
_entity.pdbx_description
1 polymer ?
#
loop_
_entity_poly.entity_id
_entity_poly.type
_entity_poly.pdbx_seq_one_letter_code
_entity_poly.pdbx_strand_id
1 'polypeptide(L)'
;RSTLQNSYDDDDVLWWGYEADLASRIALLQCAEVFVLPSLVEGLSLALLEAMASGCACVATDAGADGEVLAGGAGIVMSTLGVTSQLRTLLPVLRDQPVLTQELGRQARRRVLDRYTISRNIDALEQLYGDLMRRAPLAA
;
A
#
# COMPACT_ATOMS: atom_id res chain seq x y z
N ARG A 1 18.71 14.89 -12.72
CA ARG A 1 17.26 15.21 -12.70
C ARG A 1 16.59 14.52 -13.87
N SER A 2 15.47 13.83 -13.66
CA SER A 2 14.74 13.16 -14.74
C SER A 2 14.05 14.20 -15.64
N THR A 3 13.71 13.80 -16.87
CA THR A 3 12.99 14.66 -17.83
C THR A 3 11.66 15.17 -17.25
N LEU A 4 11.01 14.38 -16.38
CA LEU A 4 9.78 14.76 -15.70
C LEU A 4 10.00 15.88 -14.68
N GLN A 5 11.12 15.88 -13.93
CA GLN A 5 11.45 16.95 -12.97
C GLN A 5 11.62 18.31 -13.62
N ASN A 6 12.01 18.33 -14.90
CA ASN A 6 12.16 19.59 -15.67
C ASN A 6 10.84 20.10 -16.26
N SER A 7 9.79 19.26 -16.27
CA SER A 7 8.49 19.59 -16.88
C SER A 7 7.47 20.14 -15.88
N TYR A 8 7.70 19.93 -14.58
CA TYR A 8 6.82 20.36 -13.49
C TYR A 8 7.67 21.11 -12.46
N ASP A 9 7.85 22.40 -12.69
CA ASP A 9 8.44 23.33 -11.74
C ASP A 9 7.27 24.02 -11.00
N ASP A 10 6.54 23.20 -10.23
CA ASP A 10 5.40 23.64 -9.43
C ASP A 10 5.84 23.62 -7.97
N ASP A 11 5.72 24.72 -7.26
CA ASP A 11 6.09 24.86 -5.85
C ASP A 11 5.33 23.87 -4.95
N ASP A 12 4.23 23.31 -5.47
CA ASP A 12 3.40 22.31 -4.78
C ASP A 12 3.92 20.87 -4.94
N VAL A 13 4.96 20.63 -5.76
CA VAL A 13 5.51 19.28 -6.03
C VAL A 13 6.93 19.15 -5.49
N LEU A 14 7.09 18.32 -4.46
CA LEU A 14 8.39 17.97 -3.91
C LEU A 14 8.91 16.64 -4.47
N TRP A 15 10.00 16.69 -5.21
CA TRP A 15 10.71 15.52 -5.71
C TRP A 15 11.72 15.03 -4.67
N TRP A 16 11.29 14.11 -3.77
CA TRP A 16 12.14 13.63 -2.68
C TRP A 16 13.30 12.76 -3.16
N GLY A 17 13.07 11.91 -4.15
CA GLY A 17 14.05 10.94 -4.61
C GLY A 17 14.06 9.65 -3.78
N TYR A 18 15.18 8.92 -3.84
CA TYR A 18 15.34 7.67 -3.09
C TYR A 18 15.72 7.96 -1.63
N GLU A 19 14.97 7.39 -0.70
CA GLU A 19 15.24 7.49 0.73
C GLU A 19 15.65 6.12 1.30
N ALA A 20 16.88 6.00 1.71
CA ALA A 20 17.45 4.77 2.28
C ALA A 20 17.19 4.65 3.79
N ASP A 21 17.08 5.77 4.49
CA ASP A 21 16.87 5.77 5.93
C ASP A 21 15.44 5.38 6.29
N LEU A 22 15.30 4.32 7.08
CA LEU A 22 14.01 3.80 7.50
C LEU A 22 13.20 4.80 8.34
N ALA A 23 13.87 5.52 9.24
CA ALA A 23 13.19 6.48 10.11
C ALA A 23 12.61 7.65 9.30
N SER A 24 13.36 8.14 8.32
CA SER A 24 12.91 9.18 7.39
C SER A 24 11.73 8.72 6.54
N ARG A 25 11.77 7.48 6.02
CA ARG A 25 10.63 6.91 5.26
C ARG A 25 9.38 6.81 6.11
N ILE A 26 9.51 6.30 7.34
CA ILE A 26 8.38 6.20 8.27
C ILE A 26 7.83 7.60 8.56
N ALA A 27 8.68 8.59 8.83
CA ALA A 27 8.25 9.96 9.11
C ALA A 27 7.49 10.56 7.92
N LEU A 28 7.98 10.38 6.69
CA LEU A 28 7.30 10.82 5.48
C LEU A 28 5.91 10.20 5.34
N LEU A 29 5.80 8.88 5.52
CA LEU A 29 4.53 8.17 5.44
C LEU A 29 3.56 8.59 6.57
N GLN A 30 4.07 8.88 7.77
CA GLN A 30 3.24 9.35 8.88
C GLN A 30 2.75 10.79 8.70
N CYS A 31 3.45 11.61 7.92
CA CYS A 31 3.01 12.95 7.55
C CYS A 31 2.04 12.96 6.36
N ALA A 32 2.00 11.87 5.58
CA ALA A 32 1.16 11.79 4.40
C ALA A 32 -0.27 11.41 4.77
N GLU A 33 -1.25 12.13 4.26
CA GLU A 33 -2.67 11.79 4.39
C GLU A 33 -3.09 10.70 3.41
N VAL A 34 -2.55 10.75 2.18
CA VAL A 34 -2.88 9.82 1.10
C VAL A 34 -1.60 9.27 0.49
N PHE A 35 -1.55 7.97 0.32
CA PHE A 35 -0.50 7.27 -0.44
C PHE A 35 -1.07 6.74 -1.75
N VAL A 36 -0.40 7.03 -2.86
CA VAL A 36 -0.84 6.64 -4.21
C VAL A 36 0.19 5.72 -4.86
N LEU A 37 -0.24 4.53 -5.26
CA LEU A 37 0.58 3.55 -5.96
C LEU A 37 -0.04 3.20 -7.32
N PRO A 38 0.31 3.92 -8.40
CA PRO A 38 -0.28 3.73 -9.72
C PRO A 38 0.49 2.70 -10.56
N SER A 39 0.91 1.59 -9.99
CA SER A 39 1.69 0.56 -10.66
C SER A 39 0.87 -0.17 -11.73
N LEU A 40 1.53 -0.57 -12.82
CA LEU A 40 0.90 -1.40 -13.85
C LEU A 40 1.15 -2.90 -13.62
N VAL A 41 2.24 -3.24 -12.95
CA VAL A 41 2.64 -4.63 -12.63
C VAL A 41 3.26 -4.62 -11.23
N GLU A 42 2.72 -5.45 -10.37
CA GLU A 42 3.23 -5.68 -9.01
C GLU A 42 3.08 -7.17 -8.65
N GLY A 43 3.83 -7.64 -7.64
CA GLY A 43 3.50 -8.86 -6.92
C GLY A 43 2.63 -8.52 -5.72
N LEU A 44 3.27 -8.12 -4.64
CA LEU A 44 2.71 -7.48 -3.45
C LEU A 44 3.64 -6.34 -3.07
N SER A 45 3.14 -5.12 -3.09
CA SER A 45 3.96 -3.94 -2.81
C SER A 45 4.25 -3.78 -1.31
N LEU A 46 5.53 -3.87 -0.93
CA LEU A 46 5.97 -3.55 0.43
C LEU A 46 5.73 -2.07 0.77
N ALA A 47 5.91 -1.18 -0.20
CA ALA A 47 5.64 0.25 -0.01
C ALA A 47 4.16 0.51 0.32
N LEU A 48 3.24 -0.24 -0.29
CA LEU A 48 1.82 -0.18 0.05
C LEU A 48 1.59 -0.64 1.50
N LEU A 49 2.18 -1.76 1.91
CA LEU A 49 2.04 -2.25 3.29
C LEU A 49 2.66 -1.29 4.31
N GLU A 50 3.80 -0.66 4.00
CA GLU A 50 4.43 0.37 4.85
C GLU A 50 3.54 1.62 4.99
N ALA A 51 2.92 2.07 3.91
CA ALA A 51 1.99 3.20 3.92
C ALA A 51 0.71 2.88 4.72
N MET A 52 0.14 1.70 4.50
CA MET A 52 -1.00 1.20 5.28
C MET A 52 -0.66 1.10 6.78
N ALA A 53 0.51 0.56 7.12
CA ALA A 53 0.99 0.46 8.50
C ALA A 53 1.19 1.84 9.15
N SER A 54 1.54 2.84 8.37
CA SER A 54 1.69 4.23 8.81
C SER A 54 0.37 4.98 8.97
N GLY A 55 -0.74 4.41 8.46
CA GLY A 55 -2.08 4.98 8.60
C GLY A 55 -2.48 5.91 7.47
N CYS A 56 -1.79 5.88 6.32
CA CYS A 56 -2.19 6.60 5.12
C CYS A 56 -3.49 6.03 4.54
N ALA A 57 -4.34 6.89 4.00
CA ALA A 57 -5.38 6.44 3.06
C ALA A 57 -4.71 5.98 1.77
N CYS A 58 -4.78 4.69 1.47
CA CYS A 58 -4.07 4.11 0.35
C CYS A 58 -4.97 4.01 -0.89
N VAL A 59 -4.43 4.47 -2.02
CA VAL A 59 -5.04 4.37 -3.34
C VAL A 59 -4.06 3.63 -4.25
N ALA A 60 -4.39 2.44 -4.72
CA ALA A 60 -3.53 1.67 -5.60
C ALA A 60 -4.31 1.09 -6.78
N THR A 61 -3.59 0.78 -7.85
CA THR A 61 -4.15 0.06 -8.99
C THR A 61 -4.33 -1.42 -8.62
N ASP A 62 -5.29 -2.08 -9.28
CA ASP A 62 -5.48 -3.53 -9.21
C ASP A 62 -4.36 -4.25 -9.98
N ALA A 63 -3.14 -4.18 -9.44
CA ALA A 63 -1.94 -4.79 -9.97
C ALA A 63 -1.43 -5.84 -8.98
N GLY A 64 -1.31 -7.09 -9.42
CA GLY A 64 -0.91 -8.19 -8.56
C GLY A 64 -1.84 -8.40 -7.36
N ALA A 65 -1.32 -8.47 -6.16
CA ALA A 65 -2.08 -8.65 -4.93
C ALA A 65 -2.53 -7.33 -4.26
N ASP A 66 -2.17 -6.18 -4.79
CA ASP A 66 -2.46 -4.87 -4.15
C ASP A 66 -3.97 -4.61 -4.04
N GLY A 67 -4.76 -5.01 -5.07
CA GLY A 67 -6.21 -4.93 -5.03
C GLY A 67 -6.82 -5.79 -3.91
N GLU A 68 -6.32 -7.01 -3.70
CA GLU A 68 -6.75 -7.90 -2.61
C GLU A 68 -6.44 -7.31 -1.23
N VAL A 69 -5.25 -6.74 -1.06
CA VAL A 69 -4.83 -6.11 0.20
C VAL A 69 -5.74 -4.96 0.59
N LEU A 70 -6.15 -4.13 -0.37
CA LEU A 70 -7.02 -2.97 -0.17
C LEU A 70 -8.52 -3.32 -0.12
N ALA A 71 -8.92 -4.49 -0.59
CA ALA A 71 -10.32 -4.90 -0.65
C ALA A 71 -11.03 -4.81 0.73
N GLY A 72 -12.35 -4.65 0.71
CA GLY A 72 -13.16 -4.61 1.94
C GLY A 72 -12.93 -3.36 2.80
N GLY A 73 -12.64 -2.22 2.16
CA GLY A 73 -12.58 -0.91 2.81
C GLY A 73 -11.23 -0.54 3.40
N ALA A 74 -10.17 -1.32 3.15
CA ALA A 74 -8.81 -0.99 3.61
C ALA A 74 -8.10 0.05 2.72
N GLY A 75 -8.73 0.48 1.64
CA GLY A 75 -8.24 1.50 0.73
C GLY A 75 -9.09 1.57 -0.53
N ILE A 76 -8.62 2.29 -1.52
CA ILE A 76 -9.29 2.48 -2.81
C ILE A 76 -8.49 1.75 -3.89
N VAL A 77 -9.18 0.87 -4.61
CA VAL A 77 -8.61 0.11 -5.73
C VAL A 77 -9.00 0.78 -7.04
N MET A 78 -8.02 1.11 -7.86
CA MET A 78 -8.19 1.67 -9.18
C MET A 78 -7.98 0.61 -10.26
N SER A 79 -8.65 0.77 -11.40
CA SER A 79 -8.28 0.04 -12.61
C SER A 79 -6.89 0.46 -13.09
N THR A 80 -6.13 -0.47 -13.66
CA THR A 80 -4.87 -0.16 -14.36
C THR A 80 -5.09 0.65 -15.66
N LEU A 81 -6.33 0.72 -16.13
CA LEU A 81 -6.72 1.52 -17.29
C LEU A 81 -7.24 2.89 -16.84
N GLY A 82 -6.74 3.95 -17.45
CA GLY A 82 -7.22 5.31 -17.19
C GLY A 82 -6.86 5.85 -15.80
N VAL A 83 -5.73 5.47 -15.24
CA VAL A 83 -5.25 5.86 -13.90
C VAL A 83 -5.32 7.36 -13.69
N THR A 84 -4.86 8.16 -14.66
CA THR A 84 -4.86 9.62 -14.55
C THR A 84 -6.27 10.19 -14.36
N SER A 85 -7.28 9.69 -15.08
CA SER A 85 -8.66 10.18 -14.94
C SER A 85 -9.25 9.77 -13.59
N GLN A 86 -8.96 8.58 -13.10
CA GLN A 86 -9.39 8.11 -11.79
C GLN A 86 -8.76 8.96 -10.68
N LEU A 87 -7.46 9.22 -10.72
CA LEU A 87 -6.78 10.08 -9.73
C LEU A 87 -7.31 11.51 -9.74
N ARG A 88 -7.59 12.09 -10.92
CA ARG A 88 -8.19 13.44 -11.02
C ARG A 88 -9.54 13.52 -10.31
N THR A 89 -10.29 12.43 -10.23
CA THR A 89 -11.58 12.38 -9.53
C THR A 89 -11.38 12.08 -8.04
N LEU A 90 -10.51 11.14 -7.70
CA LEU A 90 -10.35 10.64 -6.33
C LEU A 90 -9.60 11.61 -5.40
N LEU A 91 -8.50 12.22 -5.86
CA LEU A 91 -7.67 13.05 -5.01
C LEU A 91 -8.41 14.28 -4.45
N PRO A 92 -9.21 15.03 -5.25
CA PRO A 92 -10.02 16.10 -4.71
C PRO A 92 -11.02 15.63 -3.65
N VAL A 93 -11.67 14.47 -3.86
CA VAL A 93 -12.62 13.90 -2.89
C VAL A 93 -11.92 13.58 -1.57
N LEU A 94 -10.75 12.95 -1.60
CA LEU A 94 -9.99 12.62 -0.40
C LEU A 94 -9.50 13.88 0.34
N ARG A 95 -9.07 14.91 -0.40
CA ARG A 95 -8.67 16.20 0.16
C ARG A 95 -9.84 16.89 0.87
N ASP A 96 -11.00 16.91 0.23
CA ASP A 96 -12.17 17.67 0.70
C ASP A 96 -12.99 16.92 1.76
N GLN A 97 -12.68 15.63 1.99
CA GLN A 97 -13.34 14.76 2.98
C GLN A 97 -12.36 14.15 3.99
N PRO A 98 -11.79 14.94 4.90
CA PRO A 98 -10.75 14.48 5.82
C PRO A 98 -11.22 13.34 6.74
N VAL A 99 -12.50 13.31 7.11
CA VAL A 99 -13.06 12.21 7.94
C VAL A 99 -13.01 10.88 7.18
N LEU A 100 -13.37 10.87 5.89
CA LEU A 100 -13.26 9.69 5.04
C LEU A 100 -11.80 9.24 4.90
N THR A 101 -10.90 10.17 4.64
CA THR A 101 -9.47 9.90 4.47
C THR A 101 -8.85 9.30 5.73
N GLN A 102 -9.16 9.85 6.90
CA GLN A 102 -8.71 9.31 8.19
C GLN A 102 -9.28 7.91 8.46
N GLU A 103 -10.55 7.68 8.12
CA GLU A 103 -11.17 6.37 8.32
C GLU A 103 -10.53 5.30 7.42
N LEU A 104 -10.27 5.63 6.15
CA LEU A 104 -9.55 4.74 5.23
C LEU A 104 -8.15 4.41 5.77
N GLY A 105 -7.41 5.39 6.25
CA GLY A 105 -6.08 5.18 6.84
C GLY A 105 -6.12 4.29 8.09
N ARG A 106 -7.12 4.49 8.95
CA ARG A 106 -7.32 3.65 10.14
C ARG A 106 -7.63 2.20 9.76
N GLN A 107 -8.46 1.97 8.77
CA GLN A 107 -8.80 0.64 8.28
C GLN A 107 -7.61 -0.03 7.57
N ALA A 108 -6.84 0.75 6.78
CA ALA A 108 -5.60 0.29 6.18
C ALA A 108 -4.64 -0.26 7.23
N ARG A 109 -4.35 0.54 8.27
CA ARG A 109 -3.47 0.13 9.36
C ARG A 109 -3.97 -1.11 10.09
N ARG A 110 -5.25 -1.16 10.41
CA ARG A 110 -5.86 -2.34 11.06
C ARG A 110 -5.67 -3.60 10.21
N ARG A 111 -5.91 -3.51 8.90
CA ARG A 111 -5.72 -4.63 7.96
C ARG A 111 -4.30 -5.19 8.00
N VAL A 112 -3.27 -4.32 7.98
CA VAL A 112 -1.87 -4.75 8.03
C VAL A 112 -1.57 -5.43 9.37
N LEU A 113 -1.98 -4.84 10.48
CA LEU A 113 -1.75 -5.42 11.80
C LEU A 113 -2.43 -6.80 11.98
N ASP A 114 -3.60 -6.96 11.39
CA ASP A 114 -4.38 -8.20 11.48
C ASP A 114 -3.83 -9.32 10.58
N ARG A 115 -3.20 -8.99 9.43
CA ARG A 115 -2.92 -10.01 8.39
C ARG A 115 -1.50 -10.04 7.84
N TYR A 116 -0.79 -8.90 7.83
CA TYR A 116 0.46 -8.74 7.06
C TYR A 116 1.68 -8.44 7.92
N THR A 117 1.64 -8.73 9.21
CA THR A 117 2.82 -8.64 10.07
C THR A 117 3.75 -9.85 9.87
N ILE A 118 5.03 -9.67 10.15
CA ILE A 118 6.02 -10.76 10.10
C ILE A 118 5.61 -11.92 11.00
N SER A 119 5.12 -11.65 12.23
CA SER A 119 4.67 -12.69 13.15
C SER A 119 3.54 -13.51 12.53
N ARG A 120 2.52 -12.87 11.94
CA ARG A 120 1.42 -13.58 11.27
C ARG A 120 1.89 -14.44 10.10
N ASN A 121 2.87 -13.96 9.36
CA ASN A 121 3.44 -14.72 8.24
C ASN A 121 4.20 -15.95 8.75
N ILE A 122 4.99 -15.81 9.82
CA ILE A 122 5.70 -16.92 10.45
C ILE A 122 4.71 -17.96 10.97
N ASP A 123 3.70 -17.54 11.74
CA ASP A 123 2.66 -18.44 12.27
C ASP A 123 1.96 -19.23 11.15
N ALA A 124 1.62 -18.56 10.03
CA ALA A 124 1.00 -19.20 8.87
C ALA A 124 1.92 -20.22 8.19
N LEU A 125 3.22 -19.91 8.08
CA LEU A 125 4.22 -20.83 7.53
C LEU A 125 4.42 -22.05 8.45
N GLU A 126 4.54 -21.85 9.74
CA GLU A 126 4.66 -22.95 10.72
C GLU A 126 3.47 -23.89 10.66
N GLN A 127 2.26 -23.32 10.58
CA GLN A 127 1.04 -24.11 10.41
C GLN A 127 1.04 -24.90 9.11
N LEU A 128 1.40 -24.26 7.99
CA LEU A 128 1.49 -24.91 6.68
C LEU A 128 2.48 -26.07 6.68
N TYR A 129 3.68 -25.87 7.21
CA TYR A 129 4.68 -26.94 7.31
C TYR A 129 4.21 -28.05 8.24
N GLY A 130 3.61 -27.75 9.38
CA GLY A 130 3.03 -28.72 10.29
C GLY A 130 1.96 -29.59 9.61
N ASP A 131 1.10 -28.98 8.79
CA ASP A 131 0.07 -29.70 8.04
C ASP A 131 0.64 -30.59 6.95
N LEU A 132 1.66 -30.11 6.24
CA LEU A 132 2.33 -30.90 5.20
C LEU A 132 3.05 -32.12 5.79
N MET A 133 3.75 -31.93 6.92
CA MET A 133 4.42 -33.04 7.60
C MET A 133 3.44 -34.10 8.13
N ARG A 134 2.26 -33.70 8.56
CA ARG A 134 1.21 -34.64 9.00
C ARG A 134 0.57 -35.41 7.83
N ARG A 135 0.54 -34.80 6.65
CA ARG A 135 -0.09 -35.40 5.43
C ARG A 135 0.88 -36.24 4.61
N ALA A 136 2.19 -36.04 4.76
CA ALA A 136 3.19 -36.84 4.09
C ALA A 136 3.19 -38.25 4.71
N PRO A 137 2.81 -39.34 3.99
CA PRO A 137 3.06 -40.69 4.47
C PRO A 137 4.58 -40.85 4.56
N LEU A 138 5.07 -41.29 5.70
CA LEU A 138 6.42 -41.76 5.84
C LEU A 138 6.65 -42.82 4.75
N ALA A 139 7.38 -42.48 3.70
CA ALA A 139 7.84 -43.45 2.73
C ALA A 139 8.73 -44.44 3.46
N ALA A 140 8.24 -45.66 3.61
CA ALA A 140 8.99 -46.81 4.11
C ALA A 140 9.97 -47.30 3.07
#